data_311a89c9c6441157778535e14c407e9d
#
_entry.id   311a89c9c6441157778535e14c407e9d
#
_cell.length_a   1.000
_cell.length_b   1.000
_cell.length_c   1.000
_cell.angle_alpha   90.00
_cell.angle_beta   90.00
_cell.angle_gamma   90.00
#
_symmetry.space_group_name_H-M   'P 1'
#
loop_
_entity.id
_entity.type
_entity.pdbx_description
1 polymer ?
#
loop_
_entity_poly.entity_id
_entity_poly.type
_entity_poly.pdbx_seq_one_letter_code
_entity_poly.pdbx_strand_id
1 'polypeptide(L)'
;MSYLYVNDDGVVISIEGNRCVAKYKDGMKQYLPIESLEGIVIMGRSQLTTNCMEQCLLQGINVSFFSKGGKYFGRLHSTGHVKTERQRQQCILYDTDFALQLSKRIISAKIKNQEVVLRRYERNSNVVLKDIHNMMSICRSKLEKCESVYEIMGYEGQSAKYYFDGLSQCIKEEFAFHGRSRRPPLDEFNSMIGLGYSVLMNEIYGKIEEKGLNPYFGFMHRDAENHPTLASDLMEEWRAVIVDATVMSIINGNEISKDEFNNNLEEPGCYLNKKGVGILIKKLERKLQTDVRYLDYIDYPVDFRHAMLLQVNQLIKAMESEDASLYHPILIR
;
A
#
# COMPACT_ATOMS: atom_id res chain seq x y z
N MET A 1 -11.40 7.95 -12.78
CA MET A 1 -11.56 8.07 -11.33
C MET A 1 -10.35 8.78 -10.73
N SER A 2 -10.55 9.67 -9.75
CA SER A 2 -9.51 10.61 -9.34
C SER A 2 -9.39 10.70 -7.82
N TYR A 3 -8.15 10.83 -7.33
CA TYR A 3 -7.87 11.18 -5.94
C TYR A 3 -7.41 12.64 -5.85
N LEU A 4 -7.90 13.35 -4.85
CA LEU A 4 -7.43 14.70 -4.50
C LEU A 4 -6.40 14.60 -3.38
N TYR A 5 -5.13 14.85 -3.70
CA TYR A 5 -4.06 14.96 -2.71
C TYR A 5 -3.82 16.42 -2.35
N VAL A 6 -3.99 16.77 -1.09
CA VAL A 6 -3.79 18.13 -0.57
C VAL A 6 -2.60 18.15 0.36
N ASN A 7 -1.48 18.70 -0.12
CA ASN A 7 -0.20 18.79 0.60
C ASN A 7 0.15 20.22 1.01
N ASP A 8 -0.77 21.16 0.86
CA ASP A 8 -0.62 22.58 1.23
C ASP A 8 -1.36 22.89 2.53
N ASP A 9 -0.72 23.69 3.41
CA ASP A 9 -1.37 24.17 4.62
C ASP A 9 -2.37 25.27 4.33
N GLY A 10 -3.54 25.19 4.99
CA GLY A 10 -4.58 26.22 4.94
C GLY A 10 -5.42 26.19 3.67
N VAL A 11 -5.39 25.09 2.93
CA VAL A 11 -6.37 24.82 1.87
C VAL A 11 -7.73 24.56 2.51
N VAL A 12 -8.78 25.13 1.94
CA VAL A 12 -10.16 24.84 2.32
C VAL A 12 -10.81 23.98 1.24
N ILE A 13 -11.28 22.80 1.64
CA ILE A 13 -11.96 21.86 0.74
C ILE A 13 -13.47 21.95 1.02
N SER A 14 -14.24 22.19 -0.01
CA SER A 14 -15.69 22.42 0.06
C SER A 14 -16.41 21.79 -1.14
N ILE A 15 -17.75 21.81 -1.10
CA ILE A 15 -18.59 21.45 -2.23
C ILE A 15 -19.26 22.71 -2.76
N GLU A 16 -19.11 22.98 -4.05
CA GLU A 16 -19.82 24.04 -4.80
C GLU A 16 -20.61 23.37 -5.95
N GLY A 17 -21.92 23.25 -5.79
CA GLY A 17 -22.78 22.48 -6.71
C GLY A 17 -22.36 21.00 -6.73
N ASN A 18 -22.08 20.47 -7.92
CA ASN A 18 -21.66 19.07 -8.10
C ASN A 18 -20.12 18.92 -8.21
N ARG A 19 -19.35 19.82 -7.55
CA ARG A 19 -17.88 19.85 -7.64
C ARG A 19 -17.26 19.94 -6.24
N CYS A 20 -16.26 19.13 -6.01
CA CYS A 20 -15.32 19.31 -4.92
C CYS A 20 -14.35 20.46 -5.29
N VAL A 21 -14.18 21.41 -4.40
CA VAL A 21 -13.36 22.62 -4.62
C VAL A 21 -12.28 22.70 -3.56
N ALA A 22 -11.04 22.70 -3.97
CA ALA A 22 -9.90 23.02 -3.11
C ALA A 22 -9.49 24.48 -3.34
N LYS A 23 -9.70 25.35 -2.34
CA LYS A 23 -9.33 26.75 -2.36
C LYS A 23 -8.02 26.97 -1.60
N TYR A 24 -7.01 27.44 -2.31
CA TYR A 24 -5.68 27.75 -1.78
C TYR A 24 -5.62 29.16 -1.18
N LYS A 25 -4.59 29.42 -0.34
CA LYS A 25 -4.40 30.72 0.32
C LYS A 25 -4.18 31.90 -0.64
N ASP A 26 -3.58 31.64 -1.77
CA ASP A 26 -3.36 32.62 -2.86
C ASP A 26 -4.62 32.95 -3.66
N GLY A 27 -5.75 32.33 -3.32
CA GLY A 27 -7.03 32.49 -4.01
C GLY A 27 -7.24 31.53 -5.18
N MET A 28 -6.22 30.75 -5.58
CA MET A 28 -6.38 29.72 -6.60
C MET A 28 -7.43 28.68 -6.17
N LYS A 29 -8.24 28.24 -7.12
CA LYS A 29 -9.24 27.17 -6.91
C LYS A 29 -8.99 26.03 -7.88
N GLN A 30 -9.00 24.81 -7.36
CA GLN A 30 -9.03 23.59 -8.15
C GLN A 30 -10.41 22.94 -8.02
N TYR A 31 -10.99 22.56 -9.16
CA TYR A 31 -12.31 21.96 -9.22
C TYR A 31 -12.21 20.53 -9.71
N LEU A 32 -12.92 19.60 -9.03
CA LEU A 32 -13.05 18.19 -9.40
C LEU A 32 -14.53 17.82 -9.38
N PRO A 33 -15.08 17.19 -10.44
CA PRO A 33 -16.44 16.64 -10.37
C PRO A 33 -16.53 15.61 -9.25
N ILE A 34 -17.54 15.74 -8.40
CA ILE A 34 -17.69 14.84 -7.25
C ILE A 34 -17.90 13.38 -7.67
N GLU A 35 -18.58 13.16 -8.80
CA GLU A 35 -18.85 11.84 -9.38
C GLU A 35 -17.57 11.10 -9.84
N SER A 36 -16.50 11.84 -10.13
CA SER A 36 -15.21 11.27 -10.52
C SER A 36 -14.26 11.08 -9.34
N LEU A 37 -14.63 11.56 -8.15
CA LEU A 37 -13.77 11.58 -6.97
C LEU A 37 -13.91 10.28 -6.16
N GLU A 38 -12.84 9.51 -6.06
CA GLU A 38 -12.78 8.29 -5.25
C GLU A 38 -12.26 8.54 -3.83
N GLY A 39 -11.43 9.56 -3.66
CA GLY A 39 -10.88 9.86 -2.36
C GLY A 39 -10.20 11.22 -2.25
N ILE A 40 -10.10 11.69 -1.01
CA ILE A 40 -9.38 12.89 -0.60
C ILE A 40 -8.32 12.49 0.40
N VAL A 41 -7.06 12.80 0.11
CA VAL A 41 -5.92 12.56 0.99
C VAL A 41 -5.37 13.91 1.45
N ILE A 42 -5.53 14.21 2.72
CA ILE A 42 -5.07 15.46 3.32
C ILE A 42 -3.74 15.19 4.03
N MET A 43 -2.67 15.84 3.55
CA MET A 43 -1.32 15.74 4.07
C MET A 43 -0.89 17.09 4.63
N GLY A 44 -1.23 17.38 5.87
CA GLY A 44 -0.92 18.66 6.50
C GLY A 44 -2.13 19.32 7.15
N ARG A 45 -2.10 20.63 7.29
CA ARG A 45 -3.12 21.42 8.02
C ARG A 45 -4.07 22.12 7.05
N SER A 46 -5.04 21.37 6.51
CA SER A 46 -6.12 21.88 5.66
C SER A 46 -7.48 21.73 6.36
N GLN A 47 -8.49 22.41 5.84
CA GLN A 47 -9.84 22.39 6.38
C GLN A 47 -10.78 21.68 5.40
N LEU A 48 -11.68 20.86 5.95
CA LEU A 48 -12.77 20.23 5.21
C LEU A 48 -14.08 20.79 5.77
N THR A 49 -14.93 21.36 4.91
CA THR A 49 -16.23 21.88 5.39
C THR A 49 -17.15 20.74 5.78
N THR A 50 -18.05 20.94 6.75
CA THR A 50 -19.02 19.93 7.19
C THR A 50 -19.87 19.40 6.01
N ASN A 51 -20.35 20.29 5.15
CA ASN A 51 -21.07 19.87 3.93
C ASN A 51 -20.24 18.94 3.04
N CYS A 52 -18.94 19.21 2.88
CA CYS A 52 -18.04 18.33 2.12
C CYS A 52 -17.87 16.98 2.81
N MET A 53 -17.73 16.95 4.15
CA MET A 53 -17.69 15.70 4.92
C MET A 53 -18.97 14.87 4.73
N GLU A 54 -20.13 15.49 4.85
CA GLU A 54 -21.45 14.84 4.65
C GLU A 54 -21.56 14.24 3.26
N GLN A 55 -21.22 14.99 2.21
CA GLN A 55 -21.27 14.50 0.83
C GLN A 55 -20.30 13.33 0.61
N CYS A 56 -19.08 13.40 1.15
CA CYS A 56 -18.13 12.30 1.08
C CYS A 56 -18.68 11.03 1.77
N LEU A 57 -19.28 11.16 2.94
CA LEU A 57 -19.87 10.02 3.68
C LEU A 57 -21.06 9.40 2.94
N LEU A 58 -21.93 10.23 2.35
CA LEU A 58 -23.12 9.78 1.60
C LEU A 58 -22.74 9.07 0.29
N GLN A 59 -21.69 9.53 -0.38
CA GLN A 59 -21.25 8.99 -1.68
C GLN A 59 -20.15 7.92 -1.56
N GLY A 60 -19.69 7.60 -0.35
CA GLY A 60 -18.63 6.62 -0.13
C GLY A 60 -17.25 7.09 -0.56
N ILE A 61 -17.04 8.43 -0.67
CA ILE A 61 -15.74 9.00 -0.98
C ILE A 61 -14.82 8.92 0.23
N ASN A 62 -13.70 8.24 0.08
CA ASN A 62 -12.74 8.06 1.17
C ASN A 62 -12.03 9.38 1.51
N VAL A 63 -12.04 9.80 2.77
CA VAL A 63 -11.25 10.96 3.23
C VAL A 63 -10.28 10.51 4.32
N SER A 64 -9.00 10.72 4.10
CA SER A 64 -7.93 10.31 5.01
C SER A 64 -6.99 11.45 5.34
N PHE A 65 -6.48 11.43 6.58
CA PHE A 65 -5.67 12.48 7.17
C PHE A 65 -4.29 11.94 7.52
N PHE A 66 -3.26 12.64 7.02
CA PHE A 66 -1.84 12.32 7.25
C PHE A 66 -1.07 13.53 7.75
N SER A 67 0.02 13.30 8.45
CA SER A 67 1.04 14.33 8.62
C SER A 67 1.77 14.60 7.30
N LYS A 68 2.49 15.71 7.20
CA LYS A 68 3.39 15.99 6.06
C LYS A 68 4.44 14.92 5.84
N GLY A 69 4.89 14.24 6.89
CA GLY A 69 5.84 13.13 6.83
C GLY A 69 5.20 11.76 6.56
N GLY A 70 3.89 11.70 6.22
CA GLY A 70 3.20 10.46 5.86
C GLY A 70 2.69 9.62 7.04
N LYS A 71 2.71 10.15 8.30
CA LYS A 71 2.08 9.48 9.42
C LYS A 71 0.56 9.57 9.29
N TYR A 72 -0.11 8.44 9.23
CA TYR A 72 -1.57 8.34 9.19
C TYR A 72 -2.18 8.73 10.54
N PHE A 73 -3.21 9.59 10.54
CA PHE A 73 -3.95 10.02 11.73
C PHE A 73 -5.32 9.37 11.84
N GLY A 74 -6.00 9.12 10.72
CA GLY A 74 -7.35 8.60 10.68
C GLY A 74 -8.07 8.96 9.38
N ARG A 75 -9.36 8.63 9.34
CA ARG A 75 -10.24 8.90 8.19
C ARG A 75 -11.66 9.20 8.60
N LEU A 76 -12.45 9.75 7.67
CA LEU A 76 -13.91 9.75 7.80
C LEU A 76 -14.41 8.33 7.56
N HIS A 77 -15.22 7.81 8.45
CA HIS A 77 -15.79 6.48 8.37
C HIS A 77 -17.29 6.55 8.11
N SER A 78 -17.76 5.93 7.01
CA SER A 78 -19.18 5.76 6.73
C SER A 78 -19.68 4.46 7.36
N THR A 79 -20.83 4.52 8.03
CA THR A 79 -21.48 3.33 8.60
C THR A 79 -22.30 2.54 7.58
N GLY A 80 -22.48 3.09 6.36
CA GLY A 80 -23.34 2.49 5.33
C GLY A 80 -22.85 1.15 4.76
N HIS A 81 -21.56 0.84 4.92
CA HIS A 81 -20.93 -0.37 4.37
C HIS A 81 -20.72 -1.49 5.39
N VAL A 82 -21.04 -1.26 6.67
CA VAL A 82 -20.80 -2.26 7.73
C VAL A 82 -21.60 -3.55 7.49
N LYS A 83 -20.91 -4.69 7.43
CA LYS A 83 -21.49 -6.05 7.30
C LYS A 83 -21.09 -6.89 8.51
N THR A 84 -21.96 -6.92 9.52
CA THR A 84 -21.66 -7.57 10.82
C THR A 84 -21.39 -9.06 10.69
N GLU A 85 -22.07 -9.75 9.77
CA GLU A 85 -21.83 -11.17 9.50
C GLU A 85 -20.40 -11.43 9.01
N ARG A 86 -19.92 -10.63 8.05
CA ARG A 86 -18.54 -10.74 7.54
C ARG A 86 -17.51 -10.48 8.64
N GLN A 87 -17.74 -9.49 9.48
CA GLN A 87 -16.83 -9.19 10.58
C GLN A 87 -16.81 -10.31 11.64
N ARG A 88 -17.95 -10.94 11.91
CA ARG A 88 -17.99 -12.15 12.76
C ARG A 88 -17.25 -13.31 12.12
N GLN A 89 -17.42 -13.52 10.82
CA GLN A 89 -16.70 -14.56 10.09
C GLN A 89 -15.20 -14.37 10.17
N GLN A 90 -14.68 -13.13 10.07
CA GLN A 90 -13.26 -12.85 10.30
C GLN A 90 -12.79 -13.35 11.67
N CYS A 91 -13.58 -13.11 12.74
CA CYS A 91 -13.22 -13.57 14.09
C CYS A 91 -13.30 -15.11 14.22
N ILE A 92 -14.28 -15.75 13.57
CA ILE A 92 -14.45 -17.22 13.62
C ILE A 92 -13.29 -17.92 12.90
N LEU A 93 -12.82 -17.37 11.78
CA LEU A 93 -11.76 -17.96 10.98
C LEU A 93 -10.35 -17.58 11.46
N TYR A 94 -10.25 -16.67 12.41
CA TYR A 94 -8.97 -16.30 13.02
C TYR A 94 -8.37 -17.48 13.77
N ASP A 95 -7.05 -17.68 13.64
CA ASP A 95 -6.27 -18.76 14.30
C ASP A 95 -6.75 -20.19 13.98
N THR A 96 -7.36 -20.37 12.80
CA THR A 96 -7.79 -21.68 12.26
C THR A 96 -6.90 -22.14 11.11
N ASP A 97 -7.15 -23.36 10.60
CA ASP A 97 -6.48 -23.83 9.38
C ASP A 97 -6.73 -22.92 8.17
N PHE A 98 -7.90 -22.29 8.08
CA PHE A 98 -8.18 -21.27 7.06
C PHE A 98 -7.13 -20.14 7.09
N ALA A 99 -6.86 -19.57 8.28
CA ALA A 99 -5.87 -18.51 8.44
C ALA A 99 -4.46 -18.98 8.05
N LEU A 100 -4.09 -20.20 8.42
CA LEU A 100 -2.80 -20.80 8.05
C LEU A 100 -2.67 -20.95 6.53
N GLN A 101 -3.66 -21.55 5.86
CA GLN A 101 -3.63 -21.76 4.40
C GLN A 101 -3.68 -20.45 3.62
N LEU A 102 -4.49 -19.49 4.06
CA LEU A 102 -4.53 -18.14 3.48
C LEU A 102 -3.16 -17.44 3.58
N SER A 103 -2.52 -17.51 4.75
CA SER A 103 -1.20 -16.92 5.00
C SER A 103 -0.13 -17.52 4.09
N LYS A 104 -0.13 -18.85 3.88
CA LYS A 104 0.76 -19.53 2.93
C LYS A 104 0.61 -18.96 1.51
N ARG A 105 -0.63 -18.78 1.04
CA ARG A 105 -0.92 -18.22 -0.27
C ARG A 105 -0.44 -16.78 -0.44
N ILE A 106 -0.78 -15.91 0.50
CA ILE A 106 -0.38 -14.51 0.48
C ILE A 106 1.15 -14.37 0.49
N ILE A 107 1.85 -15.06 1.39
CA ILE A 107 3.31 -14.92 1.51
C ILE A 107 4.03 -15.59 0.35
N SER A 108 3.53 -16.72 -0.16
CA SER A 108 4.09 -17.33 -1.39
C SER A 108 4.02 -16.35 -2.57
N ALA A 109 2.88 -15.69 -2.76
CA ALA A 109 2.69 -14.68 -3.80
C ALA A 109 3.58 -13.45 -3.59
N LYS A 110 3.67 -12.94 -2.36
CA LYS A 110 4.60 -11.86 -2.00
C LYS A 110 6.02 -12.17 -2.45
N ILE A 111 6.57 -13.32 -2.00
CA ILE A 111 7.95 -13.72 -2.33
C ILE A 111 8.12 -13.84 -3.85
N LYS A 112 7.15 -14.43 -4.54
CA LYS A 112 7.18 -14.55 -6.00
C LYS A 112 7.18 -13.19 -6.71
N ASN A 113 6.34 -12.26 -6.26
CA ASN A 113 6.28 -10.90 -6.81
C ASN A 113 7.59 -10.13 -6.54
N GLN A 114 8.18 -10.31 -5.35
CA GLN A 114 9.50 -9.76 -5.02
C GLN A 114 10.60 -10.31 -5.94
N GLU A 115 10.63 -11.63 -6.19
CA GLU A 115 11.56 -12.24 -7.14
C GLU A 115 11.44 -11.64 -8.54
N VAL A 116 10.21 -11.42 -9.03
CA VAL A 116 9.98 -10.84 -10.36
C VAL A 116 10.45 -9.39 -10.42
N VAL A 117 10.15 -8.58 -9.41
CA VAL A 117 10.60 -7.18 -9.33
C VAL A 117 12.14 -7.13 -9.29
N LEU A 118 12.76 -7.96 -8.45
CA LEU A 118 14.22 -8.00 -8.32
C LEU A 118 14.89 -8.36 -9.64
N ARG A 119 14.41 -9.39 -10.35
CA ARG A 119 14.94 -9.78 -11.68
C ARG A 119 14.82 -8.68 -12.72
N ARG A 120 13.80 -7.82 -12.65
CA ARG A 120 13.67 -6.67 -13.58
C ARG A 120 14.79 -5.65 -13.36
N TYR A 121 15.17 -5.39 -12.10
CA TYR A 121 16.26 -4.46 -11.79
C TYR A 121 17.63 -5.08 -12.01
N GLU A 122 17.82 -6.37 -11.70
CA GLU A 122 19.05 -7.12 -12.02
C GLU A 122 19.39 -7.05 -13.51
N ARG A 123 18.40 -7.25 -14.41
CA ARG A 123 18.60 -7.18 -15.87
C ARG A 123 19.12 -5.81 -16.36
N ASN A 124 18.81 -4.75 -15.63
CA ASN A 124 19.20 -3.38 -15.97
C ASN A 124 20.42 -2.91 -15.17
N SER A 125 21.06 -3.79 -14.42
CA SER A 125 22.26 -3.55 -13.64
C SER A 125 23.35 -4.54 -14.05
N ASN A 126 24.60 -4.28 -13.64
CA ASN A 126 25.73 -5.21 -13.84
C ASN A 126 25.91 -6.20 -12.68
N VAL A 127 24.86 -6.41 -11.89
CA VAL A 127 24.87 -7.25 -10.70
C VAL A 127 24.31 -8.63 -11.01
N VAL A 128 24.84 -9.67 -10.37
CA VAL A 128 24.35 -11.06 -10.47
C VAL A 128 23.84 -11.48 -9.10
N LEU A 129 22.54 -11.74 -8.98
CA LEU A 129 21.83 -12.01 -7.73
C LEU A 129 21.41 -13.49 -7.59
N LYS A 130 22.12 -14.42 -8.25
CA LYS A 130 21.78 -15.85 -8.29
C LYS A 130 21.57 -16.46 -6.90
N ASP A 131 22.45 -16.16 -5.94
CA ASP A 131 22.37 -16.72 -4.60
C ASP A 131 21.17 -16.15 -3.82
N ILE A 132 20.91 -14.86 -3.99
CA ILE A 132 19.71 -14.19 -3.40
C ILE A 132 18.43 -14.84 -3.94
N HIS A 133 18.30 -15.02 -5.25
CA HIS A 133 17.14 -15.68 -5.84
C HIS A 133 16.97 -17.12 -5.32
N ASN A 134 18.08 -17.86 -5.20
CA ASN A 134 18.04 -19.22 -4.65
C ASN A 134 17.54 -19.22 -3.20
N MET A 135 18.05 -18.33 -2.35
CA MET A 135 17.63 -18.24 -0.95
C MET A 135 16.16 -17.83 -0.80
N MET A 136 15.68 -16.89 -1.61
CA MET A 136 14.25 -16.51 -1.65
C MET A 136 13.38 -17.68 -2.08
N SER A 137 13.79 -18.42 -3.12
CA SER A 137 13.07 -19.62 -3.59
C SER A 137 13.01 -20.73 -2.52
N ILE A 138 14.11 -20.94 -1.77
CA ILE A 138 14.14 -21.87 -0.63
C ILE A 138 13.13 -21.42 0.43
N CYS A 139 13.14 -20.14 0.86
CA CYS A 139 12.16 -19.62 1.82
C CYS A 139 10.73 -19.90 1.35
N ARG A 140 10.41 -19.61 0.08
CA ARG A 140 9.09 -19.85 -0.49
C ARG A 140 8.72 -21.35 -0.49
N SER A 141 9.62 -22.24 -0.83
CA SER A 141 9.37 -23.70 -0.85
C SER A 141 9.12 -24.29 0.55
N LYS A 142 9.60 -23.63 1.61
CA LYS A 142 9.38 -24.07 2.98
C LYS A 142 7.99 -23.72 3.52
N LEU A 143 7.30 -22.74 2.92
CA LEU A 143 5.98 -22.29 3.38
C LEU A 143 4.95 -23.42 3.40
N GLU A 144 4.98 -24.32 2.41
CA GLU A 144 4.05 -25.44 2.34
C GLU A 144 4.11 -26.37 3.58
N LYS A 145 5.30 -26.48 4.19
CA LYS A 145 5.57 -27.35 5.34
C LYS A 145 5.34 -26.66 6.68
N CYS A 146 5.02 -25.37 6.68
CA CYS A 146 4.75 -24.63 7.93
C CYS A 146 3.44 -25.13 8.57
N GLU A 147 3.48 -25.33 9.87
CA GLU A 147 2.34 -25.77 10.69
C GLU A 147 1.74 -24.61 11.49
N SER A 148 2.35 -23.44 11.44
CA SER A 148 1.88 -22.23 12.11
C SER A 148 2.12 -20.97 11.29
N VAL A 149 1.28 -19.95 11.51
CA VAL A 149 1.47 -18.60 10.93
C VAL A 149 2.80 -17.99 11.40
N TYR A 150 3.23 -18.31 12.61
CA TYR A 150 4.52 -17.85 13.16
C TYR A 150 5.72 -18.32 12.32
N GLU A 151 5.73 -19.59 11.90
CA GLU A 151 6.78 -20.12 11.01
C GLU A 151 6.75 -19.44 9.64
N ILE A 152 5.55 -19.21 9.08
CA ILE A 152 5.37 -18.48 7.82
C ILE A 152 6.01 -17.09 7.92
N MET A 153 5.72 -16.34 8.99
CA MET A 153 6.28 -15.02 9.21
C MET A 153 7.80 -15.03 9.41
N GLY A 154 8.36 -16.13 9.94
CA GLY A 154 9.81 -16.34 10.02
C GLY A 154 10.45 -16.43 8.63
N TYR A 155 9.90 -17.24 7.73
CA TYR A 155 10.39 -17.35 6.34
C TYR A 155 10.12 -16.08 5.53
N GLU A 156 9.00 -15.40 5.79
CA GLU A 156 8.71 -14.09 5.20
C GLU A 156 9.81 -13.07 5.52
N GLY A 157 10.12 -12.92 6.82
CA GLY A 157 11.14 -11.97 7.29
C GLY A 157 12.54 -12.28 6.72
N GLN A 158 12.90 -13.58 6.65
CA GLN A 158 14.15 -14.01 6.04
C GLN A 158 14.20 -13.70 4.54
N SER A 159 13.13 -14.02 3.81
CA SER A 159 13.02 -13.70 2.38
C SER A 159 13.07 -12.19 2.11
N ALA A 160 12.38 -11.39 2.95
CA ALA A 160 12.40 -9.93 2.85
C ALA A 160 13.81 -9.37 3.05
N LYS A 161 14.62 -9.94 3.96
CA LYS A 161 16.02 -9.53 4.14
C LYS A 161 16.83 -9.76 2.86
N TYR A 162 16.73 -10.93 2.23
CA TYR A 162 17.39 -11.21 0.94
C TYR A 162 16.91 -10.29 -0.17
N TYR A 163 15.61 -10.04 -0.24
CA TYR A 163 15.03 -9.15 -1.25
C TYR A 163 15.59 -7.72 -1.15
N PHE A 164 15.62 -7.13 0.06
CA PHE A 164 16.14 -5.78 0.25
C PHE A 164 17.67 -5.72 0.08
N ASP A 165 18.40 -6.78 0.41
CA ASP A 165 19.82 -6.90 0.10
C ASP A 165 20.04 -6.88 -1.42
N GLY A 166 19.25 -7.63 -2.18
CA GLY A 166 19.29 -7.60 -3.65
C GLY A 166 18.94 -6.23 -4.25
N LEU A 167 17.89 -5.57 -3.74
CA LEU A 167 17.53 -4.23 -4.21
C LEU A 167 18.62 -3.19 -3.94
N SER A 168 19.30 -3.28 -2.78
CA SER A 168 20.39 -2.35 -2.43
C SER A 168 21.57 -2.44 -3.38
N GLN A 169 21.77 -3.59 -4.03
CA GLN A 169 22.81 -3.77 -5.04
C GLN A 169 22.39 -3.24 -6.43
N CYS A 170 21.09 -3.07 -6.67
CA CYS A 170 20.53 -2.60 -7.93
C CYS A 170 20.15 -1.10 -7.94
N ILE A 171 20.35 -0.41 -6.84
CA ILE A 171 20.05 1.03 -6.71
C ILE A 171 21.26 1.86 -7.03
N LYS A 172 21.06 3.12 -7.44
CA LYS A 172 22.16 4.07 -7.62
C LYS A 172 22.95 4.29 -6.34
N GLU A 173 24.26 4.37 -6.43
CA GLU A 173 25.19 4.51 -5.30
C GLU A 173 24.87 5.71 -4.41
N GLU A 174 24.48 6.85 -4.99
CA GLU A 174 24.09 8.04 -4.23
C GLU A 174 22.86 7.84 -3.31
N PHE A 175 22.02 6.84 -3.62
CA PHE A 175 20.83 6.45 -2.84
C PHE A 175 21.03 5.09 -2.15
N ALA A 176 22.26 4.67 -1.94
CA ALA A 176 22.55 3.40 -1.26
C ALA A 176 21.89 3.32 0.11
N PHE A 177 21.36 2.15 0.44
CA PHE A 177 20.75 1.86 1.73
C PHE A 177 21.21 0.51 2.27
N HIS A 178 21.15 0.32 3.58
CA HIS A 178 21.64 -0.87 4.26
C HIS A 178 20.51 -1.58 5.03
N GLY A 179 19.55 -2.12 4.26
CA GLY A 179 18.39 -2.80 4.84
C GLY A 179 17.24 -1.85 5.17
N ARG A 180 16.20 -2.40 5.82
CA ARG A 180 14.99 -1.65 6.17
C ARG A 180 15.11 -0.92 7.48
N SER A 181 14.96 0.41 7.43
CA SER A 181 14.73 1.28 8.59
C SER A 181 13.32 1.89 8.52
N ARG A 182 12.61 2.00 9.65
CA ARG A 182 11.20 2.38 9.62
C ARG A 182 10.88 3.65 10.43
N ARG A 183 11.30 3.72 11.67
CA ARG A 183 10.96 4.82 12.59
C ARG A 183 12.14 5.13 13.48
N PRO A 184 12.94 6.09 13.09
CA PRO A 184 12.88 6.89 11.87
C PRO A 184 13.41 6.15 10.63
N PRO A 185 13.07 6.58 9.39
CA PRO A 185 13.79 6.17 8.19
C PRO A 185 15.19 6.82 8.20
N LEU A 186 16.24 6.03 7.91
CA LEU A 186 17.63 6.49 8.04
C LEU A 186 18.24 6.96 6.72
N ASP A 187 17.57 6.68 5.62
CA ASP A 187 18.01 7.01 4.26
C ASP A 187 16.82 7.35 3.36
N GLU A 188 17.10 7.88 2.18
CA GLU A 188 16.13 8.37 1.22
C GLU A 188 15.24 7.25 0.67
N PHE A 189 15.81 6.08 0.38
CA PHE A 189 15.05 4.93 -0.09
C PHE A 189 14.02 4.50 0.97
N ASN A 190 14.44 4.36 2.23
CA ASN A 190 13.57 4.00 3.34
C ASN A 190 12.50 5.06 3.62
N SER A 191 12.81 6.35 3.45
CA SER A 191 11.86 7.46 3.52
C SER A 191 10.75 7.29 2.47
N MET A 192 11.15 7.08 1.21
CA MET A 192 10.20 6.95 0.09
C MET A 192 9.30 5.73 0.24
N ILE A 193 9.86 4.56 0.53
CA ILE A 193 9.03 3.35 0.68
C ILE A 193 8.17 3.38 1.94
N GLY A 194 8.59 4.07 2.99
CA GLY A 194 7.79 4.31 4.19
C GLY A 194 6.50 5.09 3.87
N LEU A 195 6.62 6.22 3.17
CA LEU A 195 5.47 7.00 2.70
C LEU A 195 4.63 6.21 1.69
N GLY A 196 5.27 5.54 0.73
CA GLY A 196 4.59 4.71 -0.27
C GLY A 196 3.75 3.60 0.35
N TYR A 197 4.26 2.93 1.38
CA TYR A 197 3.50 1.91 2.12
C TYR A 197 2.34 2.51 2.91
N SER A 198 2.47 3.72 3.43
CA SER A 198 1.35 4.40 4.10
C SER A 198 0.22 4.73 3.11
N VAL A 199 0.56 5.15 1.90
CA VAL A 199 -0.41 5.39 0.82
C VAL A 199 -1.08 4.08 0.39
N LEU A 200 -0.30 3.02 0.13
CA LEU A 200 -0.83 1.71 -0.25
C LEU A 200 -1.73 1.10 0.83
N MET A 201 -1.33 1.21 2.11
CA MET A 201 -2.14 0.78 3.24
C MET A 201 -3.50 1.49 3.24
N ASN A 202 -3.53 2.80 2.99
CA ASN A 202 -4.75 3.59 2.95
C ASN A 202 -5.68 3.18 1.80
N GLU A 203 -5.13 2.84 0.62
CA GLU A 203 -5.90 2.32 -0.52
C GLU A 203 -6.59 1.00 -0.16
N ILE A 204 -5.84 0.03 0.35
CA ILE A 204 -6.35 -1.30 0.71
C ILE A 204 -7.34 -1.21 1.87
N TYR A 205 -7.03 -0.40 2.87
CA TYR A 205 -7.93 -0.16 4.00
C TYR A 205 -9.32 0.30 3.53
N GLY A 206 -9.36 1.27 2.59
CA GLY A 206 -10.61 1.76 2.02
C GLY A 206 -11.40 0.66 1.29
N LYS A 207 -10.72 -0.22 0.53
CA LYS A 207 -11.38 -1.33 -0.17
C LYS A 207 -11.94 -2.40 0.79
N ILE A 208 -11.26 -2.64 1.91
CA ILE A 208 -11.75 -3.53 2.98
C ILE A 208 -13.04 -2.99 3.58
N GLU A 209 -13.06 -1.70 3.97
CA GLU A 209 -14.27 -1.05 4.53
C GLU A 209 -15.42 -1.02 3.52
N GLU A 210 -15.16 -0.68 2.26
CA GLU A 210 -16.16 -0.68 1.18
C GLU A 210 -16.90 -2.02 1.07
N LYS A 211 -16.21 -3.11 1.34
CA LYS A 211 -16.77 -4.48 1.31
C LYS A 211 -17.33 -4.95 2.65
N GLY A 212 -17.35 -4.11 3.66
CA GLY A 212 -17.95 -4.37 4.96
C GLY A 212 -17.13 -5.26 5.89
N LEU A 213 -15.86 -5.48 5.57
CA LEU A 213 -14.89 -6.15 6.43
C LEU A 213 -14.30 -5.17 7.45
N ASN A 214 -13.77 -5.69 8.55
CA ASN A 214 -13.04 -4.91 9.53
C ASN A 214 -11.52 -4.94 9.19
N PRO A 215 -10.89 -3.80 8.92
CA PRO A 215 -9.46 -3.73 8.60
C PRO A 215 -8.51 -4.20 9.71
N TYR A 216 -9.00 -4.24 10.95
CA TYR A 216 -8.21 -4.66 12.13
C TYR A 216 -8.27 -6.15 12.41
N PHE A 217 -9.14 -6.91 11.75
CA PHE A 217 -9.30 -8.36 11.94
C PHE A 217 -8.62 -9.12 10.81
N GLY A 218 -7.28 -9.25 10.90
CA GLY A 218 -6.44 -10.00 9.96
C GLY A 218 -6.35 -11.48 10.29
N PHE A 219 -5.57 -12.21 9.51
CA PHE A 219 -5.38 -13.66 9.64
C PHE A 219 -3.91 -14.03 9.87
N MET A 220 -2.99 -13.14 9.53
CA MET A 220 -1.55 -13.40 9.51
C MET A 220 -0.78 -12.54 10.50
N HIS A 221 -0.94 -11.22 10.43
CA HIS A 221 -0.31 -10.32 11.38
C HIS A 221 -1.00 -10.42 12.74
N ARG A 222 -0.19 -10.45 13.83
CA ARG A 222 -0.73 -10.44 15.18
C ARG A 222 -1.45 -9.12 15.48
N ASP A 223 -2.51 -9.23 16.25
CA ASP A 223 -3.23 -8.07 16.74
C ASP A 223 -2.30 -7.14 17.52
N ALA A 224 -2.37 -5.87 17.19
CA ALA A 224 -1.65 -4.80 17.86
C ALA A 224 -2.52 -3.53 17.89
N GLU A 225 -2.40 -2.76 18.96
CA GLU A 225 -3.14 -1.52 19.09
C GLU A 225 -2.86 -0.58 17.92
N ASN A 226 -3.92 -0.02 17.36
CA ASN A 226 -3.88 0.92 16.24
C ASN A 226 -3.23 0.36 14.95
N HIS A 227 -3.14 -0.97 14.80
CA HIS A 227 -2.57 -1.61 13.62
C HIS A 227 -3.63 -2.38 12.82
N PRO A 228 -3.98 -1.92 11.59
CA PRO A 228 -4.96 -2.61 10.74
C PRO A 228 -4.35 -3.88 10.13
N THR A 229 -4.50 -5.00 10.85
CA THR A 229 -3.84 -6.27 10.52
C THR A 229 -4.31 -6.86 9.20
N LEU A 230 -5.61 -6.81 8.88
CA LEU A 230 -6.10 -7.30 7.58
C LEU A 230 -5.56 -6.46 6.41
N ALA A 231 -5.51 -5.13 6.59
CA ALA A 231 -4.94 -4.29 5.56
C ALA A 231 -3.43 -4.56 5.37
N SER A 232 -2.72 -4.88 6.45
CA SER A 232 -1.32 -5.33 6.40
C SER A 232 -1.16 -6.67 5.68
N ASP A 233 -2.05 -7.65 5.97
CA ASP A 233 -2.06 -8.95 5.31
C ASP A 233 -2.21 -8.82 3.79
N LEU A 234 -3.25 -8.12 3.35
CA LEU A 234 -3.55 -7.97 1.92
C LEU A 234 -2.53 -7.09 1.18
N MET A 235 -1.88 -6.17 1.89
CA MET A 235 -0.86 -5.31 1.31
C MET A 235 0.40 -6.08 0.89
N GLU A 236 0.67 -7.25 1.47
CA GLU A 236 1.92 -7.98 1.25
C GLU A 236 2.15 -8.32 -0.24
N GLU A 237 1.11 -8.67 -0.96
CA GLU A 237 1.20 -9.00 -2.39
C GLU A 237 1.55 -7.77 -3.27
N TRP A 238 1.23 -6.56 -2.79
CA TRP A 238 1.32 -5.32 -3.55
C TRP A 238 2.59 -4.50 -3.27
N ARG A 239 3.24 -4.70 -2.11
CA ARG A 239 4.38 -3.87 -1.66
C ARG A 239 5.45 -3.74 -2.74
N ALA A 240 5.96 -4.87 -3.22
CA ALA A 240 7.01 -4.89 -4.24
C ALA A 240 6.50 -4.34 -5.58
N VAL A 241 5.27 -4.71 -5.97
CA VAL A 241 4.68 -4.41 -7.28
C VAL A 241 4.38 -2.92 -7.45
N ILE A 242 3.84 -2.30 -6.39
CA ILE A 242 3.38 -0.90 -6.44
C ILE A 242 4.48 0.02 -5.90
N VAL A 243 4.92 -0.18 -4.67
CA VAL A 243 5.75 0.79 -3.98
C VAL A 243 7.23 0.63 -4.33
N ASP A 244 7.80 -0.55 -4.09
CA ASP A 244 9.25 -0.75 -4.26
C ASP A 244 9.65 -0.52 -5.71
N ALA A 245 8.88 -1.08 -6.67
CA ALA A 245 9.11 -0.86 -8.09
C ALA A 245 8.99 0.62 -8.50
N THR A 246 8.06 1.37 -7.89
CA THR A 246 7.91 2.81 -8.18
C THR A 246 9.09 3.60 -7.62
N VAL A 247 9.50 3.34 -6.37
CA VAL A 247 10.62 4.03 -5.73
C VAL A 247 11.93 3.76 -6.49
N MET A 248 12.22 2.50 -6.82
CA MET A 248 13.38 2.13 -7.64
C MET A 248 13.36 2.80 -9.02
N SER A 249 12.17 2.90 -9.64
CA SER A 249 12.01 3.60 -10.92
C SER A 249 12.30 5.10 -10.82
N ILE A 250 11.86 5.76 -9.76
CA ILE A 250 12.12 7.19 -9.52
C ILE A 250 13.62 7.43 -9.34
N ILE A 251 14.27 6.65 -8.47
CA ILE A 251 15.69 6.80 -8.15
C ILE A 251 16.56 6.49 -9.36
N ASN A 252 16.41 5.31 -9.97
CA ASN A 252 17.23 4.89 -11.09
C ASN A 252 16.92 5.69 -12.37
N GLY A 253 15.71 6.28 -12.47
CA GLY A 253 15.30 7.17 -13.55
C GLY A 253 15.72 8.63 -13.41
N ASN A 254 16.48 9.01 -12.35
CA ASN A 254 16.87 10.40 -12.04
C ASN A 254 15.67 11.36 -11.90
N GLU A 255 14.53 10.88 -11.40
CA GLU A 255 13.33 11.70 -11.21
C GLU A 255 13.35 12.46 -9.87
N ILE A 256 14.29 12.14 -8.97
CA ILE A 256 14.48 12.76 -7.65
C ILE A 256 15.98 12.94 -7.37
N SER A 257 16.33 13.97 -6.61
CA SER A 257 17.68 14.22 -6.12
C SER A 257 17.71 14.30 -4.59
N LYS A 258 18.87 14.42 -3.98
CA LYS A 258 19.03 14.60 -2.53
C LYS A 258 18.36 15.87 -2.01
N ASP A 259 18.20 16.90 -2.84
CA ASP A 259 17.57 18.17 -2.48
C ASP A 259 16.08 18.06 -2.15
N GLU A 260 15.44 16.96 -2.56
CA GLU A 260 14.05 16.67 -2.22
C GLU A 260 13.88 16.01 -0.84
N PHE A 261 14.96 15.91 -0.06
CA PHE A 261 14.94 15.36 1.31
C PHE A 261 15.40 16.39 2.34
N ASN A 262 14.82 16.31 3.53
CA ASN A 262 15.21 17.09 4.70
C ASN A 262 15.89 16.15 5.69
N ASN A 263 17.15 16.41 5.99
CA ASN A 263 17.87 15.83 7.11
C ASN A 263 17.77 16.83 8.26
N ASN A 264 16.72 16.71 9.08
CA ASN A 264 16.53 17.62 10.20
C ASN A 264 17.45 17.20 11.35
N LEU A 265 18.31 18.10 11.82
CA LEU A 265 19.22 17.84 12.94
C LEU A 265 18.47 17.74 14.29
N GLU A 266 17.24 18.26 14.36
CA GLU A 266 16.41 18.26 15.59
C GLU A 266 15.57 16.97 15.72
N GLU A 267 15.19 16.33 14.60
CA GLU A 267 14.49 15.04 14.57
C GLU A 267 15.32 14.02 13.80
N PRO A 268 15.74 12.93 14.42
CA PRO A 268 16.51 11.92 13.71
C PRO A 268 15.68 11.31 12.57
N GLY A 269 16.23 11.27 11.36
CA GLY A 269 15.60 10.62 10.21
C GLY A 269 15.74 11.43 8.92
N CYS A 270 15.61 10.73 7.81
CA CYS A 270 15.56 11.28 6.46
C CYS A 270 14.10 11.37 6.02
N TYR A 271 13.62 12.55 5.67
CA TYR A 271 12.21 12.76 5.28
C TYR A 271 12.12 13.52 3.96
N LEU A 272 11.16 13.11 3.11
CA LEU A 272 10.83 13.85 1.90
C LEU A 272 10.33 15.26 2.25
N ASN A 273 10.83 16.27 1.53
CA ASN A 273 10.23 17.60 1.55
C ASN A 273 8.95 17.64 0.67
N LYS A 274 8.26 18.77 0.63
CA LYS A 274 7.01 18.94 -0.13
C LYS A 274 7.15 18.54 -1.61
N LYS A 275 8.27 18.90 -2.25
CA LYS A 275 8.52 18.58 -3.67
C LYS A 275 8.74 17.09 -3.86
N GLY A 276 9.55 16.46 -3.00
CA GLY A 276 9.80 15.01 -3.02
C GLY A 276 8.51 14.21 -2.79
N VAL A 277 7.66 14.61 -1.82
CA VAL A 277 6.33 14.02 -1.62
C VAL A 277 5.50 14.11 -2.90
N GLY A 278 5.47 15.28 -3.56
CA GLY A 278 4.73 15.48 -4.81
C GLY A 278 5.20 14.56 -5.95
N ILE A 279 6.53 14.36 -6.10
CA ILE A 279 7.11 13.45 -7.09
C ILE A 279 6.66 12.00 -6.83
N LEU A 280 6.81 11.53 -5.60
CA LEU A 280 6.44 10.17 -5.21
C LEU A 280 4.94 9.91 -5.39
N ILE A 281 4.08 10.79 -4.86
CA ILE A 281 2.62 10.64 -4.96
C ILE A 281 2.17 10.63 -6.42
N LYS A 282 2.67 11.55 -7.25
CA LYS A 282 2.33 11.60 -8.68
C LYS A 282 2.70 10.31 -9.42
N LYS A 283 3.85 9.73 -9.08
CA LYS A 283 4.31 8.47 -9.70
C LYS A 283 3.50 7.26 -9.20
N LEU A 284 3.21 7.21 -7.89
CA LEU A 284 2.34 6.17 -7.31
C LEU A 284 0.94 6.24 -7.91
N GLU A 285 0.37 7.43 -8.06
CA GLU A 285 -0.94 7.64 -8.65
C GLU A 285 -1.01 7.11 -10.10
N ARG A 286 0.00 7.44 -10.91
CA ARG A 286 0.11 6.88 -12.26
C ARG A 286 0.23 5.36 -12.25
N LYS A 287 0.98 4.80 -11.28
CA LYS A 287 1.12 3.36 -11.13
C LYS A 287 -0.22 2.71 -10.79
N LEU A 288 -0.96 3.27 -9.84
CA LEU A 288 -2.26 2.76 -9.40
C LEU A 288 -3.32 2.77 -10.52
N GLN A 289 -3.23 3.72 -11.45
CA GLN A 289 -4.10 3.84 -12.62
C GLN A 289 -3.63 3.02 -13.84
N THR A 290 -2.54 2.27 -13.73
CA THR A 290 -2.04 1.45 -14.84
C THR A 290 -2.87 0.18 -14.98
N ASP A 291 -3.39 -0.06 -16.17
CA ASP A 291 -4.09 -1.30 -16.52
C ASP A 291 -3.13 -2.50 -16.56
N VAL A 292 -3.56 -3.59 -15.95
CA VAL A 292 -2.79 -4.84 -15.87
C VAL A 292 -3.65 -6.07 -16.12
N ARG A 293 -3.00 -7.17 -16.53
CA ARG A 293 -3.61 -8.50 -16.71
C ARG A 293 -2.90 -9.52 -15.83
N TYR A 294 -2.89 -9.26 -14.51
CA TYR A 294 -2.22 -10.14 -13.54
C TYR A 294 -3.17 -11.05 -12.76
N LEU A 295 -4.49 -10.84 -12.95
CA LEU A 295 -5.51 -11.66 -12.32
C LEU A 295 -5.89 -12.78 -13.29
N ASP A 296 -5.68 -14.02 -12.90
CA ASP A 296 -5.90 -15.20 -13.74
C ASP A 296 -7.38 -15.60 -13.87
N TYR A 297 -8.24 -15.01 -13.02
CA TYR A 297 -9.69 -15.27 -12.98
C TYR A 297 -10.53 -14.23 -13.73
N ILE A 298 -9.89 -13.28 -14.42
CA ILE A 298 -10.54 -12.32 -15.34
C ILE A 298 -9.75 -12.24 -16.66
N ASP A 299 -10.45 -12.00 -17.77
CA ASP A 299 -9.89 -11.97 -19.13
C ASP A 299 -9.71 -10.55 -19.70
N TYR A 300 -10.10 -9.52 -18.95
CA TYR A 300 -9.95 -8.11 -19.31
C TYR A 300 -8.92 -7.39 -18.42
N PRO A 301 -8.30 -6.30 -18.93
CA PRO A 301 -7.39 -5.51 -18.10
C PRO A 301 -8.14 -4.68 -17.07
N VAL A 302 -7.54 -4.50 -15.91
CA VAL A 302 -8.03 -3.63 -14.83
C VAL A 302 -6.87 -2.80 -14.29
N ASP A 303 -7.14 -1.60 -13.80
CA ASP A 303 -6.14 -0.84 -13.06
C ASP A 303 -5.83 -1.48 -11.69
N PHE A 304 -4.72 -1.09 -11.08
CA PHE A 304 -4.31 -1.67 -9.79
C PHE A 304 -5.32 -1.41 -8.67
N ARG A 305 -6.02 -0.27 -8.66
CA ARG A 305 -7.06 0.02 -7.66
C ARG A 305 -8.22 -0.96 -7.76
N HIS A 306 -8.68 -1.23 -8.96
CA HIS A 306 -9.74 -2.21 -9.20
C HIS A 306 -9.26 -3.63 -8.87
N ALA A 307 -8.01 -3.96 -9.20
CA ALA A 307 -7.42 -5.24 -8.85
C ALA A 307 -7.37 -5.47 -7.33
N MET A 308 -7.06 -4.44 -6.51
CA MET A 308 -7.15 -4.54 -5.05
C MET A 308 -8.58 -4.78 -4.55
N LEU A 309 -9.58 -4.16 -5.18
CA LEU A 309 -10.98 -4.42 -4.86
C LEU A 309 -11.37 -5.86 -5.17
N LEU A 310 -10.93 -6.38 -6.31
CA LEU A 310 -11.15 -7.79 -6.70
C LEU A 310 -10.45 -8.75 -5.75
N GLN A 311 -9.25 -8.43 -5.25
CA GLN A 311 -8.57 -9.20 -4.21
C GLN A 311 -9.42 -9.33 -2.95
N VAL A 312 -10.02 -8.22 -2.47
CA VAL A 312 -10.93 -8.26 -1.31
C VAL A 312 -12.15 -9.12 -1.59
N ASN A 313 -12.71 -9.09 -2.81
CA ASN A 313 -13.81 -9.96 -3.20
C ASN A 313 -13.41 -11.45 -3.19
N GLN A 314 -12.17 -11.79 -3.61
CA GLN A 314 -11.65 -13.17 -3.50
C GLN A 314 -11.54 -13.62 -2.05
N LEU A 315 -11.06 -12.73 -1.16
CA LEU A 315 -11.02 -13.03 0.28
C LEU A 315 -12.41 -13.31 0.84
N ILE A 316 -13.40 -12.48 0.51
CA ILE A 316 -14.78 -12.69 0.94
C ILE A 316 -15.32 -14.05 0.48
N LYS A 317 -15.11 -14.39 -0.79
CA LYS A 317 -15.52 -15.69 -1.35
C LYS A 317 -14.88 -16.86 -0.61
N ALA A 318 -13.58 -16.77 -0.33
CA ALA A 318 -12.85 -17.78 0.43
C ALA A 318 -13.38 -17.91 1.87
N MET A 319 -13.65 -16.78 2.54
CA MET A 319 -14.20 -16.75 3.90
C MET A 319 -15.61 -17.34 3.95
N GLU A 320 -16.53 -16.94 3.05
CA GLU A 320 -17.90 -17.41 3.00
C GLU A 320 -17.99 -18.94 2.74
N SER A 321 -16.98 -19.49 2.05
CA SER A 321 -16.85 -20.93 1.79
C SER A 321 -15.96 -21.67 2.81
N GLU A 322 -15.34 -20.97 3.75
CA GLU A 322 -14.34 -21.48 4.70
C GLU A 322 -13.18 -22.22 4.01
N ASP A 323 -12.91 -21.88 2.76
CA ASP A 323 -11.92 -22.55 1.91
C ASP A 323 -10.91 -21.53 1.37
N ALA A 324 -9.72 -21.49 1.97
CA ALA A 324 -8.64 -20.62 1.55
C ALA A 324 -8.13 -20.93 0.12
N SER A 325 -8.45 -22.12 -0.46
CA SER A 325 -8.05 -22.47 -1.82
C SER A 325 -8.71 -21.58 -2.87
N LEU A 326 -9.87 -21.00 -2.54
CA LEU A 326 -10.62 -20.08 -3.39
C LEU A 326 -10.04 -18.66 -3.42
N TYR A 327 -9.08 -18.36 -2.56
CA TYR A 327 -8.35 -17.08 -2.63
C TYR A 327 -7.24 -17.17 -3.68
N HIS A 328 -7.39 -16.41 -4.74
CA HIS A 328 -6.44 -16.32 -5.85
C HIS A 328 -5.55 -15.08 -5.64
N PRO A 329 -4.30 -15.25 -5.17
CA PRO A 329 -3.40 -14.13 -4.95
C PRO A 329 -2.95 -13.52 -6.27
N ILE A 330 -2.54 -12.24 -6.23
CA ILE A 330 -1.98 -11.60 -7.40
C ILE A 330 -0.56 -12.11 -7.68
N LEU A 331 -0.30 -12.48 -8.93
CA LEU A 331 1.03 -12.88 -9.41
C LEU A 331 1.41 -12.07 -10.64
N ILE A 332 2.49 -11.28 -10.53
CA ILE A 332 3.05 -10.54 -11.67
C ILE A 332 3.98 -11.44 -12.49
N ARG A 333 4.21 -11.04 -13.76
CA ARG A 333 5.03 -11.77 -14.73
C ARG A 333 6.27 -10.99 -15.13
#